data_bc9018c74dde0f6fe76cd262a35651eb
#
_entry.id   bc9018c74dde0f6fe76cd262a35651eb
#
_cell.length_a   1.000
_cell.length_b   1.000
_cell.length_c   1.000
_cell.angle_alpha   90.00
_cell.angle_beta   90.00
_cell.angle_gamma   90.00
#
_symmetry.space_group_name_H-M   'P 1'
#
loop_
_entity.id
_entity.type
_entity.pdbx_description
1 polymer ?
#
loop_
_entity_poly.entity_id
_entity_poly.type
_entity_poly.pdbx_seq_one_letter_code
_entity_poly.pdbx_strand_id
1 'polypeptide(L)'
;MVKSKLKLAVFIEGIDKYKNILELVNRLDKNLIEVDVYSLKLFNSKYSFNLYFRRRKFLFHKIYKSYDVVIALGVDKDVIKYAINTNANLKILFSYDEKIKKYPKFNKIVREYEDYTYVDEKLFKKNLPTVKVFNDNIIISCMNKEKLLDYTKDINYVFELKQFENKDLFSYLETNYYIYLKEGVEDLDNMLKCYLLGATIFEEEYSDIIGIKTKKLNALKSFKTKAKKVNNLSSYNKKIMNNFLDLINYKNYH
;
A
#
# COMPACT_ATOMS: atom_id res chain seq x y z
N MET A 1 -7.77 -14.52 -33.24
CA MET A 1 -6.40 -14.37 -32.73
C MET A 1 -6.46 -14.37 -31.21
N VAL A 2 -5.81 -15.33 -30.54
CA VAL A 2 -5.68 -15.29 -29.08
C VAL A 2 -4.63 -14.21 -28.77
N LYS A 3 -5.05 -13.10 -28.17
CA LYS A 3 -4.13 -12.06 -27.74
C LYS A 3 -3.15 -12.66 -26.72
N SER A 4 -1.84 -12.44 -26.90
CA SER A 4 -0.84 -12.91 -25.94
C SER A 4 -0.99 -12.16 -24.63
N LYS A 5 -0.94 -12.88 -23.51
CA LYS A 5 -0.95 -12.24 -22.18
C LYS A 5 0.31 -11.39 -21.99
N LEU A 6 0.15 -10.22 -21.37
CA LEU A 6 1.28 -9.45 -20.89
C LEU A 6 2.01 -10.25 -19.80
N LYS A 7 3.33 -10.40 -19.92
CA LYS A 7 4.18 -11.13 -18.96
C LYS A 7 4.88 -10.15 -18.03
N LEU A 8 4.51 -10.20 -16.76
CA LEU A 8 5.06 -9.34 -15.70
C LEU A 8 5.91 -10.15 -14.73
N ALA A 9 7.16 -9.75 -14.50
CA ALA A 9 7.98 -10.25 -13.41
C ALA A 9 8.11 -9.22 -12.29
N VAL A 10 7.96 -9.65 -11.04
CA VAL A 10 8.16 -8.82 -9.85
C VAL A 10 9.28 -9.43 -9.01
N PHE A 11 10.29 -8.63 -8.71
CA PHE A 11 11.43 -9.00 -7.87
C PHE A 11 11.34 -8.30 -6.52
N ILE A 12 11.44 -9.05 -5.42
CA ILE A 12 11.28 -8.52 -4.07
C ILE A 12 12.20 -9.24 -3.07
N GLU A 13 12.74 -8.51 -2.10
CA GLU A 13 13.48 -9.12 -0.99
C GLU A 13 12.53 -9.82 0.00
N GLY A 14 11.47 -9.14 0.41
CA GLY A 14 10.44 -9.62 1.35
C GLY A 14 9.19 -8.74 1.26
N ILE A 15 8.12 -9.14 1.93
CA ILE A 15 6.79 -8.53 1.75
C ILE A 15 6.66 -7.15 2.43
N ASP A 16 7.33 -6.94 3.58
CA ASP A 16 6.92 -5.96 4.58
C ASP A 16 6.70 -4.54 4.03
N LYS A 17 7.68 -3.98 3.32
CA LYS A 17 7.59 -2.61 2.80
C LYS A 17 6.70 -2.42 1.56
N TYR A 18 6.46 -3.50 0.80
CA TYR A 18 5.81 -3.43 -0.52
C TYR A 18 4.54 -4.28 -0.60
N LYS A 19 3.96 -4.59 0.56
CA LYS A 19 2.74 -5.39 0.66
C LYS A 19 1.61 -4.84 -0.21
N ASN A 20 1.42 -3.53 -0.20
CA ASN A 20 0.35 -2.86 -0.95
C ASN A 20 0.53 -3.01 -2.46
N ILE A 21 1.78 -2.98 -2.95
CA ILE A 21 2.07 -3.26 -4.37
C ILE A 21 1.78 -4.72 -4.72
N LEU A 22 2.10 -5.66 -3.82
CA LEU A 22 1.80 -7.08 -4.04
C LEU A 22 0.28 -7.36 -4.00
N GLU A 23 -0.47 -6.67 -3.15
CA GLU A 23 -1.94 -6.73 -3.14
C GLU A 23 -2.52 -6.22 -4.47
N LEU A 24 -1.99 -5.11 -4.99
CA LEU A 24 -2.34 -4.56 -6.29
C LEU A 24 -2.05 -5.56 -7.43
N VAL A 25 -0.83 -6.10 -7.47
CA VAL A 25 -0.41 -7.11 -8.46
C VAL A 25 -1.29 -8.36 -8.40
N ASN A 26 -1.70 -8.78 -7.21
CA ASN A 26 -2.58 -9.95 -7.03
C ASN A 26 -4.00 -9.74 -7.58
N ARG A 27 -4.41 -8.49 -7.79
CA ARG A 27 -5.73 -8.11 -8.35
C ARG A 27 -5.75 -7.95 -9.86
N LEU A 28 -4.59 -8.06 -10.51
CA LEU A 28 -4.53 -8.02 -11.98
C LEU A 28 -5.34 -9.17 -12.59
N ASP A 29 -5.96 -8.90 -13.74
CA ASP A 29 -6.72 -9.91 -14.48
C ASP A 29 -5.78 -10.99 -15.03
N LYS A 30 -5.90 -12.19 -14.51
CA LYS A 30 -5.07 -13.34 -14.89
C LYS A 30 -5.32 -13.84 -16.32
N ASN A 31 -6.46 -13.48 -16.92
CA ASN A 31 -6.73 -13.79 -18.32
C ASN A 31 -5.89 -12.92 -19.25
N LEU A 32 -5.49 -11.74 -18.79
CA LEU A 32 -4.80 -10.71 -19.58
C LEU A 32 -3.32 -10.55 -19.18
N ILE A 33 -2.98 -10.82 -17.91
CA ILE A 33 -1.64 -10.61 -17.37
C ILE A 33 -1.17 -11.87 -16.64
N GLU A 34 -0.02 -12.40 -17.06
CA GLU A 34 0.69 -13.48 -16.38
C GLU A 34 1.72 -12.87 -15.43
N VAL A 35 1.66 -13.19 -14.15
CA VAL A 35 2.55 -12.63 -13.12
C VAL A 35 3.41 -13.71 -12.51
N ASP A 36 4.73 -13.49 -12.53
CA ASP A 36 5.73 -14.26 -11.80
C ASP A 36 6.37 -13.39 -10.72
N VAL A 37 6.39 -13.86 -9.47
CA VAL A 37 7.03 -13.15 -8.36
C VAL A 37 8.25 -13.91 -7.88
N TYR A 38 9.40 -13.25 -7.89
CA TYR A 38 10.68 -13.77 -7.43
C TYR A 38 11.05 -13.15 -6.10
N SER A 39 11.05 -13.94 -5.04
CA SER A 39 11.38 -13.49 -3.69
C SER A 39 12.68 -14.08 -3.18
N LEU A 40 13.49 -13.28 -2.48
CA LEU A 40 14.69 -13.72 -1.80
C LEU A 40 14.38 -14.34 -0.44
N LYS A 41 13.25 -13.96 0.19
CA LYS A 41 12.79 -14.48 1.47
C LYS A 41 11.48 -15.23 1.31
N LEU A 42 11.33 -16.31 2.06
CA LEU A 42 10.05 -17.02 2.15
C LEU A 42 9.00 -16.11 2.78
N PHE A 43 7.82 -16.15 2.22
CA PHE A 43 6.63 -15.56 2.83
C PHE A 43 5.40 -16.44 2.62
N ASN A 44 4.47 -16.36 3.56
CA ASN A 44 3.23 -17.10 3.48
C ASN A 44 2.39 -16.55 2.32
N SER A 45 2.21 -17.33 1.27
CA SER A 45 1.56 -16.86 0.05
C SER A 45 0.04 -16.85 0.23
N LYS A 46 -0.52 -15.68 0.56
CA LYS A 46 -1.96 -15.39 0.43
C LYS A 46 -2.35 -14.99 -1.00
N TYR A 47 -1.39 -14.96 -1.89
CA TYR A 47 -1.49 -14.42 -3.24
C TYR A 47 -1.64 -15.53 -4.27
N SER A 48 -2.28 -15.21 -5.35
CA SER A 48 -2.62 -16.16 -6.42
C SER A 48 -1.76 -16.05 -7.68
N PHE A 49 -0.58 -15.44 -7.57
CA PHE A 49 0.42 -15.39 -8.63
C PHE A 49 1.45 -16.53 -8.46
N ASN A 50 2.23 -16.80 -9.52
CA ASN A 50 3.33 -17.75 -9.46
C ASN A 50 4.45 -17.18 -8.56
N LEU A 51 4.80 -17.92 -7.50
CA LEU A 51 5.84 -17.52 -6.57
C LEU A 51 7.10 -18.37 -6.77
N TYR A 52 8.21 -17.71 -7.03
CA TYR A 52 9.52 -18.33 -7.14
C TYR A 52 10.41 -17.88 -5.99
N PHE A 53 10.88 -18.86 -5.22
CA PHE A 53 11.80 -18.58 -4.13
C PHE A 53 13.25 -18.74 -4.60
N ARG A 54 14.10 -17.74 -4.32
CA ARG A 54 15.52 -17.74 -4.65
C ARG A 54 16.38 -17.72 -3.40
N ARG A 55 17.11 -18.80 -3.11
CA ARG A 55 18.13 -18.80 -2.06
C ARG A 55 19.34 -17.99 -2.50
N ARG A 56 19.94 -17.22 -1.61
CA ARG A 56 21.15 -16.41 -1.89
C ARG A 56 22.29 -17.20 -2.53
N LYS A 57 22.42 -18.48 -2.21
CA LYS A 57 23.45 -19.39 -2.80
C LYS A 57 23.24 -19.69 -4.28
N PHE A 58 22.09 -19.41 -4.88
CA PHE A 58 21.79 -19.66 -6.29
C PHE A 58 21.81 -18.39 -7.15
N LEU A 59 22.57 -17.39 -6.73
CA LEU A 59 22.72 -16.08 -7.38
C LEU A 59 23.20 -16.11 -8.84
N PHE A 60 23.67 -17.26 -9.34
CA PHE A 60 24.24 -17.38 -10.67
C PHE A 60 23.28 -17.93 -11.72
N HIS A 61 22.07 -18.33 -11.35
CA HIS A 61 21.14 -18.83 -12.35
C HIS A 61 20.45 -17.67 -13.09
N LYS A 62 20.80 -17.55 -14.36
CA LYS A 62 20.16 -16.64 -15.30
C LYS A 62 18.68 -17.00 -15.42
N ILE A 63 17.80 -16.00 -15.38
CA ILE A 63 16.39 -16.19 -15.69
C ILE A 63 16.28 -16.14 -17.22
N TYR A 64 16.00 -17.30 -17.83
CA TYR A 64 15.90 -17.42 -19.28
C TYR A 64 14.55 -16.97 -19.84
N LYS A 65 13.52 -16.87 -18.99
CA LYS A 65 12.20 -16.40 -19.39
C LYS A 65 12.26 -14.90 -19.70
N SER A 66 11.69 -14.49 -20.83
CA SER A 66 11.55 -13.09 -21.20
C SER A 66 10.20 -12.56 -20.73
N TYR A 67 10.18 -11.29 -20.35
CA TYR A 67 9.00 -10.59 -19.86
C TYR A 67 8.77 -9.32 -20.67
N ASP A 68 7.53 -8.84 -20.67
CA ASP A 68 7.21 -7.52 -21.22
C ASP A 68 7.62 -6.44 -20.23
N VAL A 69 7.34 -6.68 -18.93
CA VAL A 69 7.63 -5.76 -17.84
C VAL A 69 8.35 -6.47 -16.70
N VAL A 70 9.36 -5.80 -16.16
CA VAL A 70 10.04 -6.19 -14.92
C VAL A 70 9.88 -5.09 -13.89
N ILE A 71 9.44 -5.45 -12.70
CA ILE A 71 9.34 -4.54 -11.54
C ILE A 71 10.31 -5.03 -10.46
N ALA A 72 11.17 -4.14 -9.97
CA ALA A 72 11.97 -4.36 -8.77
C ALA A 72 11.37 -3.58 -7.60
N LEU A 73 11.08 -4.25 -6.49
CA LEU A 73 10.56 -3.63 -5.27
C LEU A 73 11.70 -3.50 -4.25
N GLY A 74 12.19 -2.27 -4.11
CA GLY A 74 13.31 -1.94 -3.21
C GLY A 74 14.66 -1.96 -3.90
N VAL A 75 15.68 -1.60 -3.11
CA VAL A 75 17.05 -1.36 -3.57
C VAL A 75 18.05 -2.42 -3.09
N ASP A 76 17.56 -3.55 -2.62
CA ASP A 76 18.43 -4.68 -2.30
C ASP A 76 19.28 -5.07 -3.53
N LYS A 77 20.57 -5.30 -3.29
CA LYS A 77 21.55 -5.55 -4.38
C LYS A 77 21.19 -6.77 -5.22
N ASP A 78 20.66 -7.82 -4.60
CA ASP A 78 20.30 -9.05 -5.28
C ASP A 78 19.00 -8.88 -6.08
N VAL A 79 18.00 -8.19 -5.51
CA VAL A 79 16.76 -7.81 -6.21
C VAL A 79 17.08 -7.02 -7.48
N ILE A 80 17.89 -5.98 -7.35
CA ILE A 80 18.33 -5.13 -8.47
C ILE A 80 19.09 -5.93 -9.52
N LYS A 81 20.05 -6.78 -9.09
CA LYS A 81 20.85 -7.61 -9.99
C LYS A 81 19.98 -8.55 -10.83
N TYR A 82 19.00 -9.23 -10.21
CA TYR A 82 18.08 -10.09 -10.93
C TYR A 82 17.19 -9.32 -11.90
N ALA A 83 16.60 -8.21 -11.45
CA ALA A 83 15.74 -7.38 -12.29
C ALA A 83 16.47 -6.82 -13.52
N ILE A 84 17.71 -6.33 -13.34
CA ILE A 84 18.53 -5.79 -14.44
C ILE A 84 18.88 -6.87 -15.45
N ASN A 85 19.24 -8.08 -14.99
CA ASN A 85 19.70 -9.17 -15.85
C ASN A 85 18.57 -9.97 -16.50
N THR A 86 17.32 -9.75 -16.09
CA THR A 86 16.16 -10.36 -16.72
C THR A 86 15.85 -9.62 -18.03
N ASN A 87 15.59 -10.36 -19.09
CA ASN A 87 15.21 -9.77 -20.39
C ASN A 87 13.77 -9.22 -20.31
N ALA A 88 13.63 -7.91 -20.57
CA ALA A 88 12.32 -7.23 -20.58
C ALA A 88 12.37 -5.93 -21.38
N ASN A 89 11.23 -5.57 -21.96
CA ASN A 89 11.06 -4.33 -22.71
C ASN A 89 11.00 -3.10 -21.79
N LEU A 90 10.35 -3.23 -20.63
CA LEU A 90 10.18 -2.16 -19.65
C LEU A 90 10.66 -2.64 -18.27
N LYS A 91 11.55 -1.86 -17.66
CA LYS A 91 12.05 -2.12 -16.30
C LYS A 91 11.72 -0.96 -15.38
N ILE A 92 11.05 -1.26 -14.27
CA ILE A 92 10.55 -0.28 -13.30
C ILE A 92 11.14 -0.58 -11.93
N LEU A 93 11.65 0.44 -11.25
CA LEU A 93 12.12 0.36 -9.89
C LEU A 93 11.14 1.12 -8.97
N PHE A 94 10.52 0.42 -8.02
CA PHE A 94 9.84 1.04 -6.90
C PHE A 94 10.82 1.23 -5.75
N SER A 95 11.04 2.48 -5.35
CA SER A 95 11.91 2.81 -4.24
C SER A 95 11.35 3.98 -3.46
N TYR A 96 11.16 3.78 -2.15
CA TYR A 96 10.77 4.85 -1.21
C TYR A 96 12.00 5.59 -0.66
N ASP A 97 13.21 5.29 -1.15
CA ASP A 97 14.42 6.03 -0.80
C ASP A 97 14.57 7.25 -1.70
N GLU A 98 14.37 8.43 -1.13
CA GLU A 98 14.44 9.72 -1.83
C GLU A 98 15.84 10.03 -2.40
N LYS A 99 16.89 9.41 -1.85
CA LYS A 99 18.27 9.60 -2.32
C LYS A 99 18.54 9.00 -3.70
N ILE A 100 17.68 8.07 -4.13
CA ILE A 100 17.84 7.40 -5.43
C ILE A 100 17.21 8.24 -6.53
N LYS A 101 17.99 9.12 -7.14
CA LYS A 101 17.54 9.96 -8.26
C LYS A 101 17.56 9.23 -9.61
N LYS A 102 18.51 8.33 -9.82
CA LYS A 102 18.72 7.62 -11.09
C LYS A 102 19.30 6.23 -10.83
N TYR A 103 18.78 5.22 -11.48
CA TYR A 103 19.36 3.88 -11.43
C TYR A 103 19.58 3.39 -12.87
N PRO A 104 20.84 3.19 -13.30
CA PRO A 104 21.15 2.71 -14.65
C PRO A 104 20.38 1.42 -14.96
N LYS A 105 19.90 1.27 -16.20
CA LYS A 105 19.15 0.11 -16.70
C LYS A 105 17.71 -0.04 -16.22
N PHE A 106 17.15 0.91 -15.45
CA PHE A 106 15.70 1.02 -15.25
C PHE A 106 15.15 2.15 -16.12
N ASN A 107 14.01 1.88 -16.76
CA ASN A 107 13.32 2.87 -17.60
C ASN A 107 12.57 3.90 -16.77
N LYS A 108 12.02 3.45 -15.61
CA LYS A 108 11.27 4.29 -14.68
C LYS A 108 11.67 4.02 -13.24
N ILE A 109 11.67 5.07 -12.40
CA ILE A 109 11.78 4.97 -10.95
C ILE A 109 10.52 5.58 -10.37
N VAL A 110 9.79 4.79 -9.58
CA VAL A 110 8.55 5.19 -8.92
C VAL A 110 8.82 5.41 -7.44
N ARG A 111 8.40 6.56 -6.91
CA ARG A 111 8.59 6.99 -5.52
C ARG A 111 7.28 7.34 -4.86
N GLU A 112 6.31 7.80 -5.65
CA GLU A 112 5.01 8.26 -5.18
C GLU A 112 4.17 7.07 -4.74
N TYR A 113 4.19 6.81 -3.43
CA TYR A 113 3.43 5.70 -2.84
C TYR A 113 1.92 5.93 -2.88
N GLU A 114 1.47 7.19 -2.86
CA GLU A 114 0.05 7.56 -2.87
C GLU A 114 -0.66 7.06 -4.14
N ASP A 115 0.05 7.05 -5.26
CA ASP A 115 -0.49 6.60 -6.55
C ASP A 115 -0.56 5.08 -6.70
N TYR A 116 0.05 4.31 -5.78
CA TYR A 116 0.17 2.85 -5.90
C TYR A 116 -0.16 2.09 -4.61
N THR A 117 -0.64 2.75 -3.57
CA THR A 117 -1.07 2.09 -2.33
C THR A 117 -2.48 1.54 -2.50
N TYR A 118 -2.60 0.22 -2.57
CA TYR A 118 -3.86 -0.51 -2.73
C TYR A 118 -4.24 -1.20 -1.42
N VAL A 119 -5.52 -1.13 -1.03
CA VAL A 119 -6.05 -1.86 0.12
C VAL A 119 -7.07 -2.89 -0.32
N ASP A 120 -6.77 -4.17 -0.11
CA ASP A 120 -7.72 -5.25 -0.33
C ASP A 120 -8.76 -5.28 0.80
N GLU A 121 -9.90 -4.61 0.59
CA GLU A 121 -10.98 -4.53 1.58
C GLU A 121 -11.46 -5.89 2.10
N LYS A 122 -11.58 -6.88 1.20
CA LYS A 122 -12.07 -8.21 1.57
C LYS A 122 -11.06 -8.94 2.44
N LEU A 123 -9.78 -8.89 2.05
CA LEU A 123 -8.70 -9.53 2.80
C LEU A 123 -8.49 -8.84 4.14
N PHE A 124 -8.56 -7.51 4.18
CA PHE A 124 -8.45 -6.74 5.41
C PHE A 124 -9.59 -7.07 6.37
N LYS A 125 -10.86 -7.00 5.92
CA LYS A 125 -12.04 -7.31 6.75
C LYS A 125 -12.03 -8.76 7.26
N LYS A 126 -11.55 -9.71 6.46
CA LYS A 126 -11.43 -11.13 6.88
C LYS A 126 -10.44 -11.34 8.03
N ASN A 127 -9.41 -10.49 8.12
CA ASN A 127 -8.38 -10.63 9.16
C ASN A 127 -8.71 -9.84 10.44
N LEU A 128 -9.80 -9.05 10.46
CA LEU A 128 -10.20 -8.32 11.64
C LEU A 128 -10.71 -9.28 12.73
N PRO A 129 -10.46 -8.97 14.01
CA PRO A 129 -11.04 -9.71 15.11
C PRO A 129 -12.57 -9.63 15.07
N THR A 130 -13.24 -10.72 15.40
CA THR A 130 -14.71 -10.82 15.40
C THR A 130 -15.36 -10.18 16.62
N VAL A 131 -14.57 -9.62 17.53
CA VAL A 131 -15.05 -9.00 18.77
C VAL A 131 -15.68 -7.64 18.47
N LYS A 132 -16.88 -7.41 18.98
CA LYS A 132 -17.47 -6.07 19.01
C LYS A 132 -16.74 -5.24 20.06
N VAL A 133 -15.99 -4.26 19.62
CA VAL A 133 -15.36 -3.29 20.52
C VAL A 133 -16.44 -2.25 20.88
N PHE A 134 -16.95 -2.35 22.09
CA PHE A 134 -17.79 -1.32 22.71
C PHE A 134 -16.86 -0.43 23.53
N ASN A 135 -16.48 0.68 22.98
CA ASN A 135 -15.71 1.68 23.72
C ASN A 135 -16.53 2.96 23.76
N ASP A 136 -16.96 3.36 24.96
CA ASP A 136 -17.68 4.62 25.18
C ASP A 136 -16.74 5.83 25.06
N ASN A 137 -15.42 5.58 25.08
CA ASN A 137 -14.40 6.60 24.95
C ASN A 137 -14.15 6.95 23.47
N ILE A 138 -13.91 8.22 23.24
CA ILE A 138 -13.48 8.73 21.93
C ILE A 138 -11.98 8.46 21.78
N ILE A 139 -11.60 7.67 20.79
CA ILE A 139 -10.19 7.37 20.50
C ILE A 139 -9.73 8.18 19.30
N ILE A 140 -8.69 8.98 19.53
CA ILE A 140 -7.98 9.75 18.50
C ILE A 140 -6.62 9.09 18.28
N SER A 141 -6.36 8.64 17.06
CA SER A 141 -5.15 7.93 16.69
C SER A 141 -4.29 8.69 15.68
N CYS A 142 -2.97 8.53 15.77
CA CYS A 142 -1.99 9.12 14.88
C CYS A 142 -0.73 8.24 14.87
N MET A 143 0.06 8.30 13.81
CA MET A 143 1.34 7.59 13.74
C MET A 143 2.41 8.19 14.66
N ASN A 144 2.38 9.50 14.90
CA ASN A 144 3.36 10.21 15.70
C ASN A 144 2.74 10.73 17.00
N LYS A 145 3.22 10.19 18.14
CA LYS A 145 2.67 10.52 19.47
C LYS A 145 2.90 11.97 19.86
N GLU A 146 4.03 12.57 19.53
CA GLU A 146 4.34 13.96 19.88
C GLU A 146 3.41 14.92 19.16
N LYS A 147 3.27 14.75 17.84
CA LYS A 147 2.30 15.52 17.04
C LYS A 147 0.87 15.32 17.53
N LEU A 148 0.50 14.09 17.91
CA LEU A 148 -0.82 13.80 18.45
C LEU A 148 -1.11 14.65 19.69
N LEU A 149 -0.17 14.74 20.62
CA LEU A 149 -0.31 15.56 21.83
C LEU A 149 -0.41 17.05 21.50
N ASP A 150 0.39 17.55 20.55
CA ASP A 150 0.34 18.95 20.12
C ASP A 150 -1.02 19.33 19.53
N TYR A 151 -1.59 18.49 18.70
CA TYR A 151 -2.88 18.75 18.05
C TYR A 151 -4.08 18.64 18.98
N THR A 152 -3.94 17.92 20.09
CA THR A 152 -5.05 17.59 20.98
C THR A 152 -5.04 18.37 22.30
N LYS A 153 -3.99 19.15 22.61
CA LYS A 153 -3.82 19.89 23.87
C LYS A 153 -4.98 20.85 24.22
N ASP A 154 -5.65 21.40 23.21
CA ASP A 154 -6.75 22.36 23.39
C ASP A 154 -8.15 21.72 23.23
N ILE A 155 -8.25 20.40 23.25
CA ILE A 155 -9.53 19.73 23.11
C ILE A 155 -10.18 19.57 24.50
N ASN A 156 -11.41 20.07 24.65
CA ASN A 156 -12.10 20.17 25.94
C ASN A 156 -13.08 19.00 26.22
N TYR A 157 -12.91 17.85 25.60
CA TYR A 157 -13.75 16.68 25.90
C TYR A 157 -12.90 15.45 26.21
N VAL A 158 -13.51 14.48 26.93
CA VAL A 158 -12.81 13.26 27.31
C VAL A 158 -12.55 12.40 26.07
N PHE A 159 -11.29 12.09 25.86
CA PHE A 159 -10.82 11.23 24.77
C PHE A 159 -9.61 10.44 25.20
N GLU A 160 -9.34 9.36 24.49
CA GLU A 160 -8.13 8.55 24.62
C GLU A 160 -7.23 8.81 23.42
N LEU A 161 -5.95 9.13 23.70
CA LEU A 161 -4.94 9.31 22.66
C LEU A 161 -4.20 7.99 22.45
N LYS A 162 -4.20 7.51 21.23
CA LYS A 162 -3.53 6.25 20.88
C LYS A 162 -2.53 6.47 19.75
N GLN A 163 -1.26 6.19 20.05
CA GLN A 163 -0.30 6.04 18.96
C GLN A 163 -0.65 4.80 18.16
N PHE A 164 -0.72 4.94 16.84
CA PHE A 164 -1.10 3.83 15.99
C PHE A 164 0.06 2.83 15.85
N GLU A 165 -0.20 1.57 16.20
CA GLU A 165 0.75 0.48 16.05
C GLU A 165 0.25 -0.53 15.01
N ASN A 166 1.02 -0.72 13.94
CA ASN A 166 0.62 -1.56 12.79
C ASN A 166 0.34 -3.03 13.10
N LYS A 167 0.75 -3.52 14.26
CA LYS A 167 0.58 -4.93 14.66
C LYS A 167 -0.75 -5.19 15.35
N ASP A 168 -1.39 -4.15 15.85
CA ASP A 168 -2.63 -4.25 16.59
C ASP A 168 -3.85 -4.00 15.70
N LEU A 169 -4.51 -5.08 15.28
CA LEU A 169 -5.71 -4.99 14.45
C LEU A 169 -6.92 -4.38 15.18
N PHE A 170 -6.94 -4.42 16.53
CA PHE A 170 -7.99 -3.75 17.30
C PHE A 170 -7.92 -2.24 17.16
N SER A 171 -6.73 -1.65 17.01
CA SER A 171 -6.55 -0.22 16.83
C SER A 171 -7.38 0.35 15.68
N TYR A 172 -7.57 -0.40 14.59
CA TYR A 172 -8.42 0.04 13.47
C TYR A 172 -9.90 0.09 13.86
N LEU A 173 -10.38 -0.89 14.64
CA LEU A 173 -11.78 -0.98 15.07
C LEU A 173 -12.12 0.09 16.12
N GLU A 174 -11.20 0.39 17.03
CA GLU A 174 -11.38 1.33 18.12
C GLU A 174 -11.29 2.80 17.65
N THR A 175 -10.42 3.10 16.69
CA THR A 175 -10.15 4.47 16.24
C THR A 175 -11.41 5.17 15.74
N ASN A 176 -11.81 6.26 16.40
CA ASN A 176 -12.92 7.12 15.98
C ASN A 176 -12.44 8.22 15.02
N TYR A 177 -11.27 8.78 15.32
CA TYR A 177 -10.62 9.85 14.57
C TYR A 177 -9.19 9.46 14.25
N TYR A 178 -8.79 9.63 13.00
CA TYR A 178 -7.42 9.40 12.59
C TYR A 178 -6.82 10.70 12.04
N ILE A 179 -5.68 11.11 12.60
CA ILE A 179 -4.92 12.26 12.11
C ILE A 179 -3.89 11.76 11.11
N TYR A 180 -4.10 12.08 9.85
CA TYR A 180 -3.22 11.70 8.73
C TYR A 180 -2.12 12.76 8.56
N LEU A 181 -0.87 12.37 8.73
CA LEU A 181 0.31 13.24 8.71
C LEU A 181 1.07 13.24 7.39
N LYS A 182 0.68 12.39 6.44
CA LYS A 182 1.41 12.16 5.18
C LYS A 182 2.84 11.63 5.39
N GLU A 183 3.06 10.86 6.44
CA GLU A 183 4.37 10.32 6.83
C GLU A 183 4.67 8.96 6.18
N GLY A 184 4.48 8.85 4.87
CA GLY A 184 4.85 7.66 4.10
C GLY A 184 3.73 6.63 3.89
N VAL A 185 4.12 5.48 3.33
CA VAL A 185 3.19 4.40 2.92
C VAL A 185 2.39 3.85 4.09
N GLU A 186 3.00 3.75 5.24
CA GLU A 186 2.43 3.14 6.44
C GLU A 186 1.30 4.01 7.01
N ASP A 187 1.52 5.31 7.06
CA ASP A 187 0.51 6.29 7.50
C ASP A 187 -0.69 6.32 6.54
N LEU A 188 -0.44 6.31 5.24
CA LEU A 188 -1.51 6.23 4.23
C LEU A 188 -2.30 4.91 4.35
N ASP A 189 -1.64 3.77 4.49
CA ASP A 189 -2.29 2.46 4.63
C ASP A 189 -3.19 2.41 5.88
N ASN A 190 -2.70 2.94 7.01
CA ASN A 190 -3.47 3.02 8.24
C ASN A 190 -4.67 3.96 8.13
N MET A 191 -4.46 5.14 7.54
CA MET A 191 -5.54 6.09 7.26
C MET A 191 -6.65 5.45 6.43
N LEU A 192 -6.31 4.77 5.33
CA LEU A 192 -7.27 4.11 4.44
C LEU A 192 -8.06 3.02 5.16
N LYS A 193 -7.42 2.22 6.01
CA LYS A 193 -8.07 1.17 6.80
C LYS A 193 -8.99 1.74 7.90
N CYS A 194 -8.53 2.79 8.61
CA CYS A 194 -9.38 3.50 9.56
C CYS A 194 -10.60 4.12 8.89
N TYR A 195 -10.41 4.77 7.73
CA TYR A 195 -11.50 5.31 6.93
C TYR A 195 -12.51 4.23 6.52
N LEU A 196 -12.03 3.09 6.03
CA LEU A 196 -12.86 1.94 5.66
C LEU A 196 -13.74 1.44 6.80
N LEU A 197 -13.24 1.51 8.03
CA LEU A 197 -13.99 1.13 9.24
C LEU A 197 -14.83 2.27 9.85
N GLY A 198 -14.90 3.40 9.17
CA GLY A 198 -15.79 4.50 9.53
C GLY A 198 -15.17 5.57 10.42
N ALA A 199 -13.86 5.55 10.64
CA ALA A 199 -13.19 6.65 11.31
C ALA A 199 -13.29 7.94 10.47
N THR A 200 -13.36 9.08 11.16
CA THR A 200 -13.23 10.39 10.51
C THR A 200 -11.76 10.75 10.38
N ILE A 201 -11.33 11.12 9.17
CA ILE A 201 -9.96 11.46 8.87
C ILE A 201 -9.76 12.97 8.98
N PHE A 202 -8.72 13.38 9.70
CA PHE A 202 -8.27 14.77 9.83
C PHE A 202 -6.88 14.94 9.25
N GLU A 203 -6.62 16.10 8.64
CA GLU A 203 -5.32 16.47 8.07
C GLU A 203 -5.09 17.98 8.18
N GLU A 204 -3.83 18.41 8.21
CA GLU A 204 -3.47 19.84 8.28
C GLU A 204 -3.87 20.57 7.01
N GLU A 205 -3.49 20.01 5.87
CA GLU A 205 -3.78 20.54 4.56
C GLU A 205 -4.74 19.62 3.83
N TYR A 206 -5.74 20.20 3.20
CA TYR A 206 -6.72 19.47 2.41
C TYR A 206 -6.03 18.69 1.30
N SER A 207 -6.19 17.36 1.29
CA SER A 207 -5.71 16.52 0.21
C SER A 207 -6.88 15.99 -0.62
N ASP A 208 -6.77 16.12 -1.94
CA ASP A 208 -7.71 15.54 -2.90
C ASP A 208 -7.46 14.04 -3.10
N ILE A 209 -7.54 13.26 -2.03
CA ILE A 209 -7.51 11.80 -2.17
C ILE A 209 -8.87 11.35 -2.70
N ILE A 210 -8.90 10.92 -3.95
CA ILE A 210 -10.15 10.57 -4.64
C ILE A 210 -10.97 9.56 -3.84
N GLY A 211 -12.21 9.95 -3.52
CA GLY A 211 -13.17 9.11 -2.79
C GLY A 211 -12.96 9.05 -1.28
N ILE A 212 -11.97 9.75 -0.73
CA ILE A 212 -11.75 9.86 0.71
C ILE A 212 -12.19 11.24 1.19
N LYS A 213 -13.13 11.27 2.13
CA LYS A 213 -13.58 12.51 2.75
C LYS A 213 -12.75 12.81 3.98
N THR A 214 -11.92 13.83 3.89
CA THR A 214 -11.12 14.32 5.01
C THR A 214 -11.69 15.62 5.58
N LYS A 215 -11.22 16.02 6.75
CA LYS A 215 -11.56 17.27 7.42
C LYS A 215 -10.29 18.00 7.84
N LYS A 216 -10.36 19.35 7.87
CA LYS A 216 -9.23 20.11 8.40
C LYS A 216 -9.04 19.83 9.89
N LEU A 217 -7.81 19.76 10.33
CA LEU A 217 -7.44 19.44 11.71
C LEU A 217 -8.04 20.40 12.74
N ASN A 218 -8.18 21.69 12.40
CA ASN A 218 -8.81 22.67 13.29
C ASN A 218 -10.29 22.35 13.61
N ALA A 219 -10.98 21.58 12.76
CA ALA A 219 -12.34 21.13 13.03
C ALA A 219 -12.41 20.03 14.11
N LEU A 220 -11.29 19.42 14.50
CA LEU A 220 -11.23 18.41 15.55
C LEU A 220 -11.72 18.97 16.90
N LYS A 221 -11.43 20.24 17.20
CA LYS A 221 -11.83 20.90 18.47
C LYS A 221 -13.33 20.99 18.69
N SER A 222 -14.13 21.02 17.63
CA SER A 222 -15.60 21.18 17.69
C SER A 222 -16.37 19.93 17.26
N PHE A 223 -15.66 18.86 16.92
CA PHE A 223 -16.29 17.70 16.32
C PHE A 223 -16.91 16.79 17.39
N LYS A 224 -18.19 16.45 17.21
CA LYS A 224 -18.89 15.49 18.05
C LYS A 224 -18.90 14.12 17.37
N THR A 225 -18.73 13.07 18.16
CA THR A 225 -18.84 11.70 17.67
C THR A 225 -20.19 11.44 17.03
N LYS A 226 -20.15 10.88 15.83
CA LYS A 226 -21.29 10.24 15.19
C LYS A 226 -21.05 8.74 15.16
N ALA A 227 -22.12 7.96 15.11
CA ALA A 227 -22.01 6.53 14.89
C ALA A 227 -21.16 6.26 13.65
N LYS A 228 -20.18 5.35 13.79
CA LYS A 228 -19.31 4.95 12.70
C LYS A 228 -20.14 4.39 11.56
N LYS A 229 -19.96 4.92 10.36
CA LYS A 229 -20.54 4.40 9.14
C LYS A 229 -19.42 3.80 8.30
N VAL A 230 -19.50 2.51 8.05
CA VAL A 230 -18.55 1.82 7.17
C VAL A 230 -18.51 2.48 5.80
N ASN A 231 -17.33 2.82 5.36
CA ASN A 231 -17.06 3.41 4.04
C ASN A 231 -16.61 2.32 3.05
N ASN A 232 -16.32 2.71 1.83
CA ASN A 232 -15.68 1.85 0.83
C ASN A 232 -14.55 2.61 0.13
N LEU A 233 -13.61 1.85 -0.42
CA LEU A 233 -12.46 2.37 -1.16
C LEU A 233 -12.59 2.13 -2.67
N SER A 234 -13.80 1.86 -3.16
CA SER A 234 -14.01 1.42 -4.55
C SER A 234 -13.46 2.41 -5.57
N SER A 235 -13.79 3.71 -5.43
CA SER A 235 -13.29 4.76 -6.34
C SER A 235 -11.79 4.96 -6.23
N TYR A 236 -11.26 4.94 -5.01
CA TYR A 236 -9.84 5.02 -4.72
C TYR A 236 -9.08 3.84 -5.35
N ASN A 237 -9.48 2.60 -5.03
CA ASN A 237 -8.84 1.39 -5.55
C ASN A 237 -8.89 1.31 -7.08
N LYS A 238 -9.98 1.80 -7.71
CA LYS A 238 -10.10 1.87 -9.17
C LYS A 238 -9.06 2.84 -9.77
N LYS A 239 -8.85 4.01 -9.16
CA LYS A 239 -7.81 4.95 -9.59
C LYS A 239 -6.43 4.31 -9.48
N ILE A 240 -6.11 3.72 -8.33
CA ILE A 240 -4.81 3.06 -8.10
C ILE A 240 -4.55 1.95 -9.14
N MET A 241 -5.56 1.12 -9.43
CA MET A 241 -5.44 0.09 -10.46
C MET A 241 -5.17 0.69 -11.84
N ASN A 242 -5.87 1.76 -12.23
CA ASN A 242 -5.65 2.44 -13.51
C ASN A 242 -4.23 3.03 -13.59
N ASN A 243 -3.77 3.70 -12.55
CA ASN A 243 -2.40 4.24 -12.48
C ASN A 243 -1.37 3.13 -12.69
N PHE A 244 -1.58 1.96 -12.08
CA PHE A 244 -0.68 0.82 -12.22
C PHE A 244 -0.71 0.24 -13.64
N LEU A 245 -1.88 0.08 -14.24
CA LEU A 245 -2.03 -0.40 -15.62
C LEU A 245 -1.38 0.56 -16.63
N ASP A 246 -1.51 1.86 -16.42
CA ASP A 246 -0.83 2.88 -17.24
C ASP A 246 0.70 2.84 -17.03
N LEU A 247 1.16 2.62 -15.79
CA LEU A 247 2.59 2.49 -15.48
C LEU A 247 3.25 1.33 -16.23
N ILE A 248 2.59 0.18 -16.30
CA ILE A 248 3.09 -1.01 -17.01
C ILE A 248 2.80 -0.98 -18.51
N ASN A 249 2.29 0.16 -19.03
CA ASN A 249 1.94 0.36 -20.44
C ASN A 249 0.94 -0.70 -20.96
N TYR A 250 0.01 -1.15 -20.12
CA TYR A 250 -0.95 -2.21 -20.45
C TYR A 250 -1.72 -1.96 -21.75
N LYS A 251 -2.11 -0.69 -22.02
CA LYS A 251 -2.84 -0.29 -23.25
C LYS A 251 -2.08 -0.56 -24.55
N ASN A 252 -0.73 -0.64 -24.49
CA ASN A 252 0.09 -0.90 -25.68
C ASN A 252 0.10 -2.39 -26.08
N TYR A 253 -0.44 -3.28 -25.24
CA TYR A 253 -0.51 -4.72 -25.48
C TYR A 253 -1.93 -5.20 -25.83
N HIS A 254 -2.89 -4.28 -25.85
CA HIS A 254 -4.31 -4.54 -26.13
C HIS A 254 -4.93 -3.47 -27.03
#